data_3639bc55301334d66f4e468c739a57c4
#
_entry.id   3639bc55301334d66f4e468c739a57c4
#
_cell.length_a   1.000
_cell.length_b   1.000
_cell.length_c   1.000
_cell.angle_alpha   90.00
_cell.angle_beta   90.00
_cell.angle_gamma   90.00
#
_symmetry.space_group_name_H-M   'P 1'
#
loop_
_entity.id
_entity.type
_entity.pdbx_description
1 polymer ?
#
loop_
_entity_poly.entity_id
_entity_poly.type
_entity_poly.pdbx_seq_one_letter_code
_entity_poly.pdbx_strand_id
1 'polypeptide(L)'
;MTAAVPGTPWSGRSHGDLAELVRELLLAGHLIDRAGMPHVIGHLGREPMAEVAIGEWMAASPIYTKRMQALLGFEGDTVETIFKGIQLDVGAPPEFMDFRFVVDDDRHGSFQLGHCGALMDVETMGDEYVTTMCHDIEDPTFDATAIATNPRARMRPVHRPPRVPTDRVPHCEWTVVIDEANDELPVPPGALALAASGAAKVPLAVPDPSLPDDDGRVDYAGPLDVDLVMERFSSATLSAIADEVALQGQLLSRAFLVEVAERVGPADVTAIGIAQASGIAGLSTKRLATALDAPATLAGLAEVLAVHPLFLPRSYVDLDLR
;
A
#
# COMPACT_ATOMS: atom_id res chain seq x y z
N MET A 1 20.73 37.06 -5.95
CA MET A 1 19.58 36.38 -5.34
C MET A 1 19.78 34.90 -5.65
N THR A 2 20.32 34.14 -4.70
CA THR A 2 20.38 32.68 -4.79
C THR A 2 18.94 32.19 -4.64
N ALA A 3 18.40 31.56 -5.70
CA ALA A 3 17.12 30.83 -5.58
C ALA A 3 17.28 29.81 -4.45
N ALA A 4 16.43 29.90 -3.43
CA ALA A 4 16.35 28.86 -2.43
C ALA A 4 16.09 27.55 -3.18
N VAL A 5 16.91 26.53 -2.97
CA VAL A 5 16.60 25.17 -3.39
C VAL A 5 15.23 24.86 -2.77
N PRO A 6 14.21 24.50 -3.55
CA PRO A 6 12.95 24.10 -2.96
C PRO A 6 13.25 22.97 -1.98
N GLY A 7 12.90 23.16 -0.71
CA GLY A 7 13.05 22.11 0.30
C GLY A 7 12.27 20.86 -0.14
N THR A 8 12.64 19.69 0.35
CA THR A 8 11.87 18.47 0.14
C THR A 8 10.45 18.68 0.72
N PRO A 9 9.43 17.92 0.30
CA PRO A 9 8.07 18.02 0.87
C PRO A 9 8.05 17.73 2.39
N TRP A 10 9.12 17.17 2.90
CA TRP A 10 9.30 16.79 4.29
C TRP A 10 9.97 17.85 5.16
N SER A 11 10.62 18.86 4.55
CA SER A 11 11.37 19.91 5.25
C SER A 11 10.50 20.69 6.22
N GLY A 12 10.99 20.87 7.46
CA GLY A 12 10.32 21.66 8.50
C GLY A 12 9.14 20.95 9.18
N ARG A 13 8.88 19.68 8.86
CA ARG A 13 7.84 18.90 9.54
C ARG A 13 8.39 18.30 10.83
N SER A 14 7.52 18.18 11.83
CA SER A 14 7.87 17.47 13.06
C SER A 14 7.91 15.96 12.83
N HIS A 15 8.56 15.23 13.73
CA HIS A 15 8.59 13.77 13.73
C HIS A 15 7.17 13.17 13.76
N GLY A 16 6.27 13.74 14.59
CA GLY A 16 4.88 13.29 14.66
C GLY A 16 4.10 13.53 13.35
N ASP A 17 4.31 14.67 12.69
CA ASP A 17 3.69 14.95 11.40
C ASP A 17 4.16 13.97 10.32
N LEU A 18 5.46 13.63 10.32
CA LEU A 18 6.01 12.66 9.36
C LEU A 18 5.41 11.26 9.58
N ALA A 19 5.31 10.81 10.83
CA ALA A 19 4.70 9.53 11.16
C ALA A 19 3.21 9.49 10.75
N GLU A 20 2.47 10.56 11.00
CA GLU A 20 1.07 10.68 10.57
C GLU A 20 0.94 10.68 9.04
N LEU A 21 1.80 11.40 8.34
CA LEU A 21 1.80 11.43 6.87
C LEU A 21 2.10 10.05 6.27
N VAL A 22 3.00 9.27 6.86
CA VAL A 22 3.23 7.88 6.40
C VAL A 22 1.97 7.05 6.55
N ARG A 23 1.23 7.15 7.67
CA ARG A 23 -0.05 6.45 7.86
C ARG A 23 -1.09 6.86 6.81
N GLU A 24 -1.21 8.14 6.52
CA GLU A 24 -2.11 8.65 5.49
C GLU A 24 -1.74 8.17 4.08
N LEU A 25 -0.45 8.09 3.77
CA LEU A 25 0.05 7.56 2.50
C LEU A 25 -0.17 6.05 2.39
N LEU A 26 0.02 5.28 3.48
CA LEU A 26 -0.31 3.84 3.50
C LEU A 26 -1.79 3.61 3.19
N LEU A 27 -2.69 4.41 3.76
CA LEU A 27 -4.11 4.30 3.49
C LEU A 27 -4.46 4.60 2.03
N ALA A 28 -3.62 5.35 1.31
CA ALA A 28 -3.89 5.73 -0.08
C ALA A 28 -4.09 4.53 -1.01
N GLY A 29 -3.52 3.35 -0.73
CA GLY A 29 -3.78 2.12 -1.48
C GLY A 29 -5.26 1.75 -1.52
N HIS A 30 -5.90 1.68 -0.35
CA HIS A 30 -7.34 1.43 -0.28
C HIS A 30 -8.21 2.58 -0.82
N LEU A 31 -7.71 3.83 -0.78
CA LEU A 31 -8.41 4.95 -1.40
C LEU A 31 -8.38 4.87 -2.94
N ILE A 32 -7.35 4.26 -3.53
CA ILE A 32 -7.26 3.98 -4.97
C ILE A 32 -8.40 3.04 -5.36
N ASP A 33 -8.57 1.92 -4.66
CA ASP A 33 -9.62 0.95 -4.90
C ASP A 33 -11.00 1.53 -4.66
N ARG A 34 -11.19 2.20 -3.52
CA ARG A 34 -12.46 2.87 -3.18
C ARG A 34 -12.86 3.92 -4.21
N ALA A 35 -11.90 4.58 -4.85
CA ALA A 35 -12.15 5.57 -5.89
C ALA A 35 -12.33 4.96 -7.29
N GLY A 36 -11.69 3.81 -7.58
CA GLY A 36 -11.65 3.21 -8.92
C GLY A 36 -12.67 2.08 -9.12
N MET A 37 -12.74 1.13 -8.19
CA MET A 37 -13.52 -0.10 -8.35
C MET A 37 -15.03 0.12 -8.58
N PRO A 38 -15.71 1.10 -7.95
CA PRO A 38 -17.12 1.37 -8.26
C PRO A 38 -17.36 1.73 -9.74
N HIS A 39 -16.40 2.40 -10.39
CA HIS A 39 -16.49 2.72 -11.82
C HIS A 39 -16.26 1.50 -12.69
N VAL A 40 -15.35 0.60 -12.30
CA VAL A 40 -15.16 -0.69 -12.98
C VAL A 40 -16.42 -1.54 -12.85
N ILE A 41 -17.02 -1.65 -11.65
CA ILE A 41 -18.29 -2.35 -11.42
C ILE A 41 -19.40 -1.78 -12.31
N GLY A 42 -19.50 -0.45 -12.39
CA GLY A 42 -20.53 0.23 -13.19
C GLY A 42 -20.41 -0.02 -14.69
N HIS A 43 -19.21 -0.25 -15.23
CA HIS A 43 -18.96 -0.50 -16.64
C HIS A 43 -18.98 -1.99 -17.00
N LEU A 44 -18.45 -2.85 -16.14
CA LEU A 44 -18.11 -4.24 -16.46
C LEU A 44 -18.82 -5.26 -15.56
N GLY A 45 -19.28 -4.83 -14.37
CA GLY A 45 -19.82 -5.73 -13.35
C GLY A 45 -18.79 -6.23 -12.36
N ARG A 46 -19.22 -7.11 -11.44
CA ARG A 46 -18.44 -7.58 -10.28
C ARG A 46 -17.28 -8.49 -10.68
N GLU A 47 -17.50 -9.47 -11.55
CA GLU A 47 -16.46 -10.45 -11.90
C GLU A 47 -15.25 -9.81 -12.60
N PRO A 48 -15.40 -8.97 -13.65
CA PRO A 48 -14.26 -8.27 -14.22
C PRO A 48 -13.60 -7.27 -13.25
N MET A 49 -14.37 -6.69 -12.30
CA MET A 49 -13.78 -5.86 -11.25
C MET A 49 -12.83 -6.68 -10.36
N ALA A 50 -13.22 -7.91 -9.98
CA ALA A 50 -12.34 -8.79 -9.22
C ALA A 50 -11.04 -9.10 -10.00
N GLU A 51 -11.14 -9.37 -11.29
CA GLU A 51 -9.97 -9.60 -12.16
C GLU A 51 -9.05 -8.37 -12.22
N VAL A 52 -9.61 -7.14 -12.30
CA VAL A 52 -8.84 -5.91 -12.25
C VAL A 52 -8.12 -5.79 -10.91
N ALA A 53 -8.82 -6.00 -9.79
CA ALA A 53 -8.22 -5.94 -8.46
C ALA A 53 -7.10 -6.98 -8.29
N ILE A 54 -7.33 -8.23 -8.70
CA ILE A 54 -6.29 -9.28 -8.66
C ILE A 54 -5.07 -8.85 -9.48
N GLY A 55 -5.29 -8.41 -10.73
CA GLY A 55 -4.21 -8.03 -11.64
C GLY A 55 -3.37 -6.86 -11.10
N GLU A 56 -4.02 -5.80 -10.59
CA GLU A 56 -3.31 -4.64 -10.08
C GLU A 56 -2.45 -4.95 -8.85
N TRP A 57 -3.00 -5.67 -7.86
CA TRP A 57 -2.27 -6.02 -6.64
C TRP A 57 -1.15 -7.02 -6.94
N MET A 58 -1.40 -8.04 -7.74
CA MET A 58 -0.38 -9.01 -8.16
C MET A 58 0.73 -8.37 -8.99
N ALA A 59 0.45 -7.32 -9.74
CA ALA A 59 1.47 -6.62 -10.52
C ALA A 59 2.34 -5.71 -9.64
N ALA A 60 1.76 -5.01 -8.68
CA ALA A 60 2.44 -3.98 -7.91
C ALA A 60 3.18 -4.53 -6.67
N SER A 61 2.54 -5.44 -5.91
CA SER A 61 3.04 -5.88 -4.59
C SER A 61 4.43 -6.51 -4.63
N PRO A 62 4.81 -7.37 -5.58
CA PRO A 62 6.17 -7.92 -5.58
C PRO A 62 7.26 -6.86 -5.79
N ILE A 63 6.94 -5.78 -6.49
CA ILE A 63 7.90 -4.71 -6.79
C ILE A 63 8.11 -3.84 -5.57
N TYR A 64 7.05 -3.29 -5.01
CA TYR A 64 7.18 -2.35 -3.92
C TYR A 64 7.62 -3.02 -2.61
N THR A 65 7.23 -4.28 -2.37
CA THR A 65 7.72 -5.06 -1.21
C THR A 65 9.24 -5.21 -1.25
N LYS A 66 9.83 -5.58 -2.41
CA LYS A 66 11.29 -5.65 -2.56
C LYS A 66 11.98 -4.32 -2.32
N ARG A 67 11.39 -3.22 -2.78
CA ARG A 67 11.94 -1.88 -2.58
C ARG A 67 11.94 -1.50 -1.10
N MET A 68 10.86 -1.78 -0.37
CA MET A 68 10.77 -1.50 1.06
C MET A 68 11.75 -2.37 1.86
N GLN A 69 11.92 -3.65 1.51
CA GLN A 69 12.94 -4.52 2.09
C GLN A 69 14.34 -3.92 1.92
N ALA A 70 14.67 -3.49 0.71
CA ALA A 70 15.98 -2.88 0.41
C ALA A 70 16.18 -1.52 1.11
N LEU A 71 15.13 -0.68 1.18
CA LEU A 71 15.19 0.61 1.88
C LEU A 71 15.56 0.44 3.35
N LEU A 72 14.92 -0.50 4.03
CA LEU A 72 15.02 -0.66 5.48
C LEU A 72 15.93 -1.81 5.92
N GLY A 73 16.64 -2.46 4.98
CA GLY A 73 17.65 -3.47 5.27
C GLY A 73 17.13 -4.73 5.94
N PHE A 74 15.87 -5.13 5.66
CA PHE A 74 15.28 -6.37 6.19
C PHE A 74 15.06 -7.43 5.11
N GLU A 75 15.87 -7.43 4.07
CA GLU A 75 15.85 -8.46 3.03
C GLU A 75 16.10 -9.85 3.64
N GLY A 76 15.32 -10.84 3.19
CA GLY A 76 15.41 -12.20 3.71
C GLY A 76 14.47 -13.13 2.97
N ASP A 77 14.34 -14.37 3.49
CA ASP A 77 13.52 -15.43 2.89
C ASP A 77 12.58 -16.10 3.91
N THR A 78 12.34 -15.45 5.06
CA THR A 78 11.59 -15.98 6.21
C THR A 78 10.17 -15.43 6.30
N VAL A 79 9.33 -16.07 7.12
CA VAL A 79 7.99 -15.57 7.47
C VAL A 79 8.07 -14.22 8.17
N GLU A 80 9.07 -14.02 9.03
CA GLU A 80 9.30 -12.72 9.67
C GLU A 80 9.52 -11.60 8.65
N THR A 81 10.29 -11.86 7.60
CA THR A 81 10.51 -10.90 6.50
C THR A 81 9.20 -10.58 5.76
N ILE A 82 8.34 -11.58 5.54
CA ILE A 82 7.01 -11.36 4.92
C ILE A 82 6.18 -10.42 5.80
N PHE A 83 6.12 -10.66 7.11
CA PHE A 83 5.32 -9.84 8.03
C PHE A 83 5.81 -8.41 8.14
N LYS A 84 7.13 -8.18 8.18
CA LYS A 84 7.70 -6.83 8.09
C LYS A 84 7.28 -6.10 6.80
N GLY A 85 7.26 -6.83 5.69
CA GLY A 85 6.77 -6.29 4.41
C GLY A 85 5.30 -5.87 4.50
N ILE A 86 4.43 -6.71 5.07
CA ILE A 86 3.00 -6.40 5.23
C ILE A 86 2.78 -5.15 6.11
N GLN A 87 3.55 -4.97 7.19
CA GLN A 87 3.43 -3.79 8.06
C GLN A 87 3.71 -2.45 7.35
N LEU A 88 4.36 -2.48 6.19
CA LEU A 88 4.78 -1.31 5.42
C LEU A 88 4.16 -1.30 4.00
N ASP A 89 3.09 -2.05 3.82
CA ASP A 89 2.35 -2.24 2.57
C ASP A 89 1.11 -1.35 2.56
N VAL A 90 0.85 -0.69 1.44
CA VAL A 90 -0.39 0.09 1.22
C VAL A 90 -1.67 -0.77 1.26
N GLY A 91 -1.53 -2.09 1.19
CA GLY A 91 -2.61 -3.07 1.41
C GLY A 91 -2.91 -3.35 2.89
N ALA A 92 -2.04 -2.92 3.81
CA ALA A 92 -2.18 -3.19 5.24
C ALA A 92 -2.03 -1.93 6.12
N PRO A 93 -2.69 -0.80 5.78
CA PRO A 93 -2.53 0.44 6.52
C PRO A 93 -3.01 0.26 7.96
N PRO A 94 -2.20 0.64 8.97
CA PRO A 94 -2.59 0.57 10.38
C PRO A 94 -3.93 1.29 10.64
N GLU A 95 -4.65 0.86 11.67
CA GLU A 95 -5.97 1.38 12.05
C GLU A 95 -7.12 1.02 11.07
N PHE A 96 -6.86 0.99 9.77
CA PHE A 96 -7.80 0.50 8.78
C PHE A 96 -7.80 -1.03 8.69
N MET A 97 -6.60 -1.64 8.84
CA MET A 97 -6.37 -3.09 8.86
C MET A 97 -5.60 -3.46 10.13
N ASP A 98 -6.28 -4.04 11.14
CA ASP A 98 -5.65 -4.46 12.41
C ASP A 98 -5.00 -5.85 12.24
N PHE A 99 -3.84 -5.88 11.57
CA PHE A 99 -3.03 -7.09 11.44
C PHE A 99 -2.31 -7.42 12.75
N ARG A 100 -2.45 -8.67 13.20
CA ARG A 100 -1.78 -9.21 14.37
C ARG A 100 -1.00 -10.44 13.97
N PHE A 101 0.32 -10.36 14.08
CA PHE A 101 1.24 -11.36 13.59
C PHE A 101 1.75 -12.28 14.70
N VAL A 102 1.92 -13.57 14.37
CA VAL A 102 2.60 -14.56 15.19
C VAL A 102 3.63 -15.27 14.33
N VAL A 103 4.91 -15.22 14.73
CA VAL A 103 6.00 -15.97 14.10
C VAL A 103 6.28 -17.17 14.97
N ASP A 104 6.08 -18.38 14.43
CA ASP A 104 6.37 -19.63 15.12
C ASP A 104 7.86 -20.01 14.93
N ASP A 105 8.34 -19.89 13.67
CA ASP A 105 9.74 -20.08 13.27
C ASP A 105 10.00 -19.38 11.92
N ASP A 106 11.17 -19.57 11.32
CA ASP A 106 11.55 -18.97 10.03
C ASP A 106 10.62 -19.35 8.88
N ARG A 107 9.91 -20.48 9.00
CA ARG A 107 9.10 -21.08 7.93
C ARG A 107 7.61 -21.10 8.22
N HIS A 108 7.20 -20.83 9.45
CA HIS A 108 5.80 -20.90 9.89
C HIS A 108 5.41 -19.66 10.68
N GLY A 109 4.20 -19.23 10.45
CA GLY A 109 3.57 -18.17 11.22
C GLY A 109 2.11 -18.00 10.82
N SER A 110 1.47 -17.07 11.47
CA SER A 110 0.08 -16.74 11.21
C SER A 110 -0.18 -15.24 11.39
N PHE A 111 -1.25 -14.77 10.82
CA PHE A 111 -1.79 -13.47 11.14
C PHE A 111 -3.31 -13.51 11.23
N GLN A 112 -3.86 -12.57 11.97
CA GLN A 112 -5.30 -12.36 12.06
C GLN A 112 -5.61 -10.88 11.93
N LEU A 113 -6.82 -10.55 11.45
CA LEU A 113 -7.32 -9.19 11.44
C LEU A 113 -8.39 -9.03 12.52
N GLY A 114 -8.08 -8.26 13.55
CA GLY A 114 -9.03 -7.88 14.58
C GLY A 114 -10.09 -6.92 14.04
N HIS A 115 -9.70 -6.04 13.13
CA HIS A 115 -10.53 -5.16 12.32
C HIS A 115 -10.03 -5.17 10.87
N CYS A 116 -10.95 -5.07 9.92
CA CYS A 116 -10.66 -4.99 8.49
C CYS A 116 -11.57 -3.95 7.84
N GLY A 117 -11.01 -2.81 7.46
CA GLY A 117 -11.75 -1.72 6.81
C GLY A 117 -12.23 -2.10 5.41
N ALA A 118 -11.45 -2.94 4.69
CA ALA A 118 -11.84 -3.44 3.38
C ALA A 118 -13.10 -4.32 3.47
N LEU A 119 -13.19 -5.19 4.50
CA LEU A 119 -14.43 -5.94 4.77
C LEU A 119 -15.60 -5.00 5.07
N MET A 120 -15.38 -3.98 5.90
CA MET A 120 -16.44 -3.02 6.24
C MET A 120 -16.99 -2.29 5.01
N ASP A 121 -16.15 -2.05 4.01
CA ASP A 121 -16.57 -1.42 2.76
C ASP A 121 -17.49 -2.33 1.93
N VAL A 122 -17.23 -3.64 1.88
CA VAL A 122 -17.98 -4.58 1.03
C VAL A 122 -19.10 -5.33 1.77
N GLU A 123 -19.05 -5.43 3.09
CA GLU A 123 -20.01 -6.20 3.88
C GLU A 123 -21.46 -5.69 3.70
N THR A 124 -21.62 -4.38 3.49
CA THR A 124 -22.93 -3.77 3.21
C THR A 124 -23.43 -4.02 1.79
N MET A 125 -22.56 -4.49 0.88
CA MET A 125 -22.89 -4.78 -0.52
C MET A 125 -23.45 -6.22 -0.69
N GLY A 126 -23.30 -7.06 0.32
CA GLY A 126 -23.79 -8.45 0.37
C GLY A 126 -22.71 -9.50 0.25
N ASP A 127 -23.07 -10.75 0.60
CA ASP A 127 -22.14 -11.88 0.72
C ASP A 127 -21.36 -12.19 -0.57
N GLU A 128 -21.92 -11.88 -1.74
CA GLU A 128 -21.22 -12.06 -3.02
C GLU A 128 -20.00 -11.15 -3.14
N TYR A 129 -20.10 -9.88 -2.68
CA TYR A 129 -18.98 -8.96 -2.67
C TYR A 129 -17.96 -9.32 -1.59
N VAL A 130 -18.44 -9.77 -0.43
CA VAL A 130 -17.56 -10.28 0.64
C VAL A 130 -16.76 -11.49 0.15
N THR A 131 -17.41 -12.45 -0.52
CA THR A 131 -16.74 -13.61 -1.11
C THR A 131 -15.73 -13.18 -2.18
N THR A 132 -16.12 -12.27 -3.07
CA THR A 132 -15.19 -11.76 -4.08
C THR A 132 -13.95 -11.12 -3.45
N MET A 133 -14.11 -10.27 -2.44
CA MET A 133 -12.99 -9.65 -1.73
C MET A 133 -12.14 -10.70 -0.99
N CYS A 134 -12.77 -11.40 -0.04
CA CYS A 134 -12.06 -12.22 0.95
C CYS A 134 -11.68 -13.62 0.45
N HIS A 135 -12.09 -14.01 -0.76
CA HIS A 135 -11.74 -15.30 -1.36
C HIS A 135 -11.07 -15.12 -2.71
N ASP A 136 -11.78 -14.52 -3.69
CA ASP A 136 -11.28 -14.50 -5.05
C ASP A 136 -10.07 -13.58 -5.21
N ILE A 137 -10.08 -12.41 -4.54
CA ILE A 137 -9.01 -11.41 -4.62
C ILE A 137 -7.88 -11.75 -3.64
N GLU A 138 -8.18 -12.03 -2.36
CA GLU A 138 -7.13 -12.19 -1.34
C GLU A 138 -6.23 -13.40 -1.57
N ASP A 139 -6.76 -14.56 -1.99
CA ASP A 139 -5.95 -15.78 -2.18
C ASP A 139 -4.75 -15.55 -3.11
N PRO A 140 -4.91 -15.05 -4.35
CA PRO A 140 -3.77 -14.83 -5.25
C PRO A 140 -2.92 -13.61 -4.86
N THR A 141 -3.52 -12.58 -4.26
CA THR A 141 -2.79 -11.33 -3.96
C THR A 141 -1.90 -11.47 -2.72
N PHE A 142 -2.32 -12.20 -1.69
CA PHE A 142 -1.47 -12.54 -0.56
C PHE A 142 -0.27 -13.41 -1.00
N ASP A 143 -0.50 -14.43 -1.82
CA ASP A 143 0.61 -15.23 -2.36
C ASP A 143 1.56 -14.35 -3.20
N ALA A 144 1.04 -13.42 -4.02
CA ALA A 144 1.86 -12.49 -4.81
C ALA A 144 2.71 -11.54 -3.95
N THR A 145 2.20 -11.08 -2.81
CA THR A 145 2.98 -10.30 -1.84
C THR A 145 4.09 -11.15 -1.23
N ALA A 146 3.77 -12.41 -0.86
CA ALA A 146 4.73 -13.32 -0.24
C ALA A 146 5.89 -13.72 -1.16
N ILE A 147 5.66 -13.88 -2.48
CA ILE A 147 6.72 -14.28 -3.42
C ILE A 147 7.84 -13.26 -3.54
N ALA A 148 7.59 -12.00 -3.19
CA ALA A 148 8.65 -11.00 -3.09
C ALA A 148 9.74 -11.41 -2.08
N THR A 149 9.37 -12.20 -1.07
CA THR A 149 10.28 -12.72 -0.06
C THR A 149 10.70 -14.16 -0.38
N ASN A 150 9.72 -15.05 -0.59
CA ASN A 150 9.99 -16.46 -0.87
C ASN A 150 8.92 -17.03 -1.82
N PRO A 151 9.30 -17.54 -3.01
CA PRO A 151 8.35 -18.07 -3.99
C PRO A 151 7.68 -19.38 -3.54
N ARG A 152 8.18 -20.03 -2.50
CA ARG A 152 7.57 -21.24 -1.89
C ARG A 152 6.61 -20.91 -0.75
N ALA A 153 6.47 -19.65 -0.39
CA ALA A 153 5.51 -19.24 0.62
C ALA A 153 4.06 -19.41 0.13
N ARG A 154 3.19 -19.79 1.06
CA ARG A 154 1.73 -19.87 0.85
C ARG A 154 1.02 -19.26 2.02
N MET A 155 0.05 -18.41 1.72
CA MET A 155 -0.88 -17.85 2.70
C MET A 155 -2.23 -18.53 2.54
N ARG A 156 -2.73 -19.20 3.60
CA ARG A 156 -3.98 -19.95 3.53
C ARG A 156 -4.90 -19.60 4.69
N PRO A 157 -6.20 -19.38 4.41
CA PRO A 157 -7.14 -19.01 5.44
C PRO A 157 -7.41 -20.17 6.40
N VAL A 158 -7.40 -19.88 7.69
CA VAL A 158 -7.97 -20.73 8.76
C VAL A 158 -9.47 -20.50 8.81
N HIS A 159 -9.87 -19.25 8.80
CA HIS A 159 -11.23 -18.80 8.57
C HIS A 159 -11.24 -17.40 7.95
N ARG A 160 -12.32 -17.08 7.25
CA ARG A 160 -12.51 -15.78 6.58
C ARG A 160 -14.00 -15.44 6.39
N PRO A 161 -14.34 -14.16 6.10
CA PRO A 161 -15.72 -13.77 5.79
C PRO A 161 -16.30 -14.52 4.58
N PRO A 162 -17.64 -14.66 4.49
CA PRO A 162 -18.66 -14.06 5.38
C PRO A 162 -18.56 -14.57 6.80
N ARG A 163 -18.67 -13.65 7.79
CA ARG A 163 -18.52 -14.00 9.21
C ARG A 163 -19.71 -14.79 9.74
N VAL A 164 -19.42 -15.90 10.39
CA VAL A 164 -20.45 -16.71 11.09
C VAL A 164 -19.95 -17.02 12.50
N PRO A 165 -20.55 -16.42 13.55
CA PRO A 165 -21.62 -15.40 13.52
C PRO A 165 -21.13 -14.06 12.91
N THR A 166 -22.05 -13.17 12.58
CA THR A 166 -21.73 -11.89 11.89
C THR A 166 -20.86 -10.92 12.70
N ASP A 167 -20.80 -11.11 14.00
CA ASP A 167 -19.95 -10.34 14.94
C ASP A 167 -18.64 -11.07 15.28
N ARG A 168 -18.30 -12.14 14.55
CA ARG A 168 -17.06 -12.90 14.81
C ARG A 168 -15.82 -11.99 14.75
N VAL A 169 -14.97 -12.11 15.78
CA VAL A 169 -13.65 -11.49 15.89
C VAL A 169 -12.65 -12.59 16.27
N PRO A 170 -11.46 -12.65 15.63
CA PRO A 170 -10.99 -11.81 14.52
C PRO A 170 -11.85 -12.01 13.27
N HIS A 171 -11.83 -11.00 12.37
CA HIS A 171 -12.58 -11.06 11.12
C HIS A 171 -12.13 -12.20 10.21
N CYS A 172 -10.83 -12.40 10.14
CA CYS A 172 -10.20 -13.53 9.46
C CYS A 172 -8.90 -13.93 10.17
N GLU A 173 -8.43 -15.12 9.84
CA GLU A 173 -7.14 -15.68 10.30
C GLU A 173 -6.52 -16.51 9.19
N TRP A 174 -5.19 -16.39 9.04
CA TRP A 174 -4.42 -16.98 7.98
C TRP A 174 -3.13 -17.61 8.52
N THR A 175 -2.74 -18.74 7.94
CA THR A 175 -1.40 -19.31 8.11
C THR A 175 -0.49 -18.85 6.99
N VAL A 176 0.80 -18.69 7.31
CA VAL A 176 1.87 -18.43 6.34
C VAL A 176 2.89 -19.55 6.49
N VAL A 177 3.11 -20.30 5.42
CA VAL A 177 4.01 -21.46 5.42
C VAL A 177 4.96 -21.39 4.24
N ILE A 178 6.24 -21.51 4.51
CA ILE A 178 7.31 -21.66 3.52
C ILE A 178 7.74 -23.13 3.56
N ASP A 179 7.35 -23.92 2.56
CA ASP A 179 7.65 -25.35 2.50
C ASP A 179 8.44 -25.67 1.23
N GLU A 180 9.56 -26.38 1.39
CA GLU A 180 10.40 -26.84 0.27
C GLU A 180 9.65 -27.81 -0.67
N ALA A 181 8.58 -28.45 -0.19
CA ALA A 181 7.70 -29.28 -1.01
C ALA A 181 6.76 -28.48 -1.92
N ASN A 182 6.56 -27.19 -1.65
CA ASN A 182 5.76 -26.34 -2.51
C ASN A 182 6.51 -26.04 -3.82
N ASP A 183 5.80 -26.08 -4.94
CA ASP A 183 6.32 -25.53 -6.19
C ASP A 183 6.56 -24.03 -6.03
N GLU A 184 7.60 -23.51 -6.68
CA GLU A 184 7.83 -22.07 -6.73
C GLU A 184 6.75 -21.38 -7.54
N LEU A 185 6.07 -20.40 -6.94
CA LEU A 185 5.17 -19.52 -7.68
C LEU A 185 5.99 -18.62 -8.61
N PRO A 186 5.59 -18.52 -9.88
CA PRO A 186 6.25 -17.60 -10.81
C PRO A 186 5.94 -16.14 -10.44
N VAL A 187 6.86 -15.25 -10.79
CA VAL A 187 6.57 -13.82 -10.76
C VAL A 187 5.39 -13.53 -11.71
N PRO A 188 4.33 -12.84 -11.25
CA PRO A 188 3.18 -12.55 -12.09
C PRO A 188 3.57 -11.80 -13.39
N PRO A 189 2.99 -12.15 -14.55
CA PRO A 189 3.29 -11.45 -15.80
C PRO A 189 3.07 -9.92 -15.72
N GLY A 190 2.04 -9.48 -15.02
CA GLY A 190 1.78 -8.05 -14.75
C GLY A 190 2.93 -7.39 -14.00
N ALA A 191 3.53 -8.08 -13.01
CA ALA A 191 4.68 -7.57 -12.28
C ALA A 191 5.92 -7.42 -13.18
N LEU A 192 6.17 -8.40 -14.08
CA LEU A 192 7.27 -8.29 -15.07
C LEU A 192 7.07 -7.11 -16.01
N ALA A 193 5.83 -6.89 -16.48
CA ALA A 193 5.49 -5.76 -17.34
C ALA A 193 5.62 -4.42 -16.59
N LEU A 194 5.11 -4.35 -15.36
CA LEU A 194 5.17 -3.14 -14.53
C LEU A 194 6.61 -2.78 -14.13
N ALA A 195 7.48 -3.77 -13.89
CA ALA A 195 8.90 -3.57 -13.60
C ALA A 195 9.66 -2.85 -14.73
N ALA A 196 9.16 -2.92 -15.98
CA ALA A 196 9.70 -2.18 -17.10
C ALA A 196 9.29 -0.70 -17.14
N SER A 197 8.31 -0.29 -16.32
CA SER A 197 7.76 1.08 -16.29
C SER A 197 8.73 2.11 -15.70
N GLY A 198 8.46 3.40 -15.98
CA GLY A 198 9.20 4.50 -15.37
C GLY A 198 9.09 4.55 -13.85
N ALA A 199 7.89 4.26 -13.31
CA ALA A 199 7.64 4.23 -11.87
C ALA A 199 8.52 3.19 -11.15
N ALA A 200 8.61 1.96 -11.67
CA ALA A 200 9.43 0.91 -11.08
C ALA A 200 10.95 1.19 -11.16
N LYS A 201 11.38 2.07 -12.07
CA LYS A 201 12.78 2.46 -12.27
C LYS A 201 13.21 3.70 -11.51
N VAL A 202 12.31 4.31 -10.75
CA VAL A 202 12.68 5.42 -9.85
C VAL A 202 13.76 4.92 -8.89
N PRO A 203 14.85 5.68 -8.67
CA PRO A 203 15.85 5.32 -7.68
C PRO A 203 15.21 5.07 -6.30
N LEU A 204 15.81 4.18 -5.52
CA LEU A 204 15.36 3.94 -4.15
C LEU A 204 15.42 5.26 -3.37
N ALA A 205 14.40 5.50 -2.57
CA ALA A 205 14.34 6.70 -1.74
C ALA A 205 15.52 6.77 -0.78
N VAL A 206 15.94 7.99 -0.46
CA VAL A 206 17.05 8.26 0.43
C VAL A 206 16.53 9.10 1.60
N PRO A 207 16.88 8.76 2.86
CA PRO A 207 16.55 9.58 4.01
C PRO A 207 16.94 11.06 3.80
N ASP A 208 16.05 11.98 4.12
CA ASP A 208 16.30 13.42 3.96
C ASP A 208 17.29 13.91 5.03
N PRO A 209 18.52 14.29 4.63
CA PRO A 209 19.55 14.70 5.59
C PRO A 209 19.31 16.11 6.18
N SER A 210 18.29 16.83 5.71
CA SER A 210 17.93 18.14 6.23
C SER A 210 17.01 18.07 7.46
N LEU A 211 16.44 16.87 7.73
CA LEU A 211 15.59 16.66 8.89
C LEU A 211 16.44 16.50 10.16
N PRO A 212 15.88 16.82 11.33
CA PRO A 212 16.59 16.68 12.60
C PRO A 212 17.09 15.24 12.81
N ASP A 213 18.28 15.12 13.35
CA ASP A 213 18.78 13.85 13.89
C ASP A 213 18.02 13.53 15.18
N ASP A 214 17.51 12.30 15.28
CA ASP A 214 16.76 11.82 16.43
C ASP A 214 17.10 10.34 16.72
N ASP A 215 16.68 9.83 17.87
CA ASP A 215 16.97 8.47 18.34
C ASP A 215 16.09 7.38 17.68
N GLY A 216 15.31 7.70 16.64
CA GLY A 216 14.47 6.75 15.93
C GLY A 216 15.27 5.72 15.13
N ARG A 217 14.62 4.60 14.77
CA ARG A 217 15.23 3.55 13.96
C ARG A 217 15.59 4.07 12.57
N VAL A 218 16.77 3.73 12.11
CA VAL A 218 17.26 4.06 10.75
C VAL A 218 17.01 2.92 9.76
N ASP A 219 16.70 1.71 10.26
CA ASP A 219 16.42 0.51 9.49
C ASP A 219 15.40 -0.39 10.21
N TYR A 220 15.09 -1.54 9.62
CA TYR A 220 14.24 -2.58 10.21
C TYR A 220 14.93 -3.95 10.20
N ALA A 221 16.27 -3.98 10.29
CA ALA A 221 17.07 -5.21 10.28
C ALA A 221 16.91 -6.06 11.56
N GLY A 222 16.48 -5.45 12.68
CA GLY A 222 16.17 -6.17 13.94
C GLY A 222 14.96 -7.10 13.83
N PRO A 223 14.55 -7.78 14.91
CA PRO A 223 13.39 -8.68 14.91
C PRO A 223 12.07 -7.95 14.61
N LEU A 224 11.07 -8.72 14.20
CA LEU A 224 9.71 -8.21 13.97
C LEU A 224 9.18 -7.50 15.22
N ASP A 225 8.74 -6.29 15.04
CA ASP A 225 8.03 -5.52 16.04
C ASP A 225 6.52 -5.67 15.79
N VAL A 226 5.87 -6.56 16.53
CA VAL A 226 4.45 -6.86 16.32
C VAL A 226 3.53 -5.66 16.60
N ASP A 227 4.02 -4.69 17.40
CA ASP A 227 3.34 -3.45 17.75
C ASP A 227 3.99 -2.24 17.06
N LEU A 228 4.47 -2.43 15.81
CA LEU A 228 5.14 -1.37 15.06
C LEU A 228 4.21 -0.16 14.90
N VAL A 229 4.73 0.99 15.32
CA VAL A 229 4.16 2.31 15.03
C VAL A 229 5.18 3.15 14.27
N MET A 230 4.73 4.02 13.40
CA MET A 230 5.62 4.80 12.52
C MET A 230 6.59 5.69 13.31
N GLU A 231 6.18 6.16 14.49
CA GLU A 231 6.99 6.96 15.41
C GLU A 231 8.25 6.26 15.92
N ARG A 232 8.42 4.96 15.67
CA ARG A 232 9.66 4.24 16.01
C ARG A 232 10.81 4.49 15.03
N PHE A 233 10.50 4.97 13.83
CA PHE A 233 11.53 5.32 12.84
C PHE A 233 12.00 6.76 13.04
N SER A 234 13.24 7.05 12.66
CA SER A 234 13.77 8.42 12.69
C SER A 234 13.06 9.31 11.67
N SER A 235 13.05 10.62 11.90
CA SER A 235 12.48 11.60 10.99
C SER A 235 13.02 11.46 9.57
N ALA A 236 14.33 11.27 9.43
CA ALA A 236 14.96 11.05 8.13
C ALA A 236 14.50 9.74 7.48
N THR A 237 14.39 8.65 8.24
CA THR A 237 13.89 7.36 7.73
C THR A 237 12.40 7.45 7.35
N LEU A 238 11.58 8.15 8.15
CA LEU A 238 10.16 8.39 7.83
C LEU A 238 9.99 9.10 6.49
N SER A 239 10.87 10.05 6.15
CA SER A 239 10.81 10.74 4.85
C SER A 239 11.03 9.77 3.68
N ALA A 240 11.97 8.83 3.81
CA ALA A 240 12.24 7.84 2.79
C ALA A 240 11.12 6.78 2.71
N ILE A 241 10.58 6.33 3.86
CA ILE A 241 9.39 5.46 3.91
C ILE A 241 8.22 6.15 3.19
N ALA A 242 7.96 7.43 3.47
CA ALA A 242 6.88 8.19 2.85
C ALA A 242 7.01 8.24 1.32
N ASP A 243 8.22 8.46 0.80
CA ASP A 243 8.47 8.45 -0.65
C ASP A 243 8.27 7.06 -1.27
N GLU A 244 8.71 5.97 -0.62
CA GLU A 244 8.48 4.61 -1.12
C GLU A 244 7.00 4.21 -1.02
N VAL A 245 6.30 4.57 0.06
CA VAL A 245 4.85 4.32 0.20
C VAL A 245 4.06 5.09 -0.87
N ALA A 246 4.42 6.35 -1.13
CA ALA A 246 3.82 7.10 -2.23
C ALA A 246 4.07 6.43 -3.59
N LEU A 247 5.27 5.87 -3.80
CA LEU A 247 5.58 5.13 -5.02
C LEU A 247 4.79 3.81 -5.12
N GLN A 248 4.50 3.13 -4.01
CA GLN A 248 3.59 1.97 -4.00
C GLN A 248 2.23 2.37 -4.60
N GLY A 249 1.65 3.50 -4.17
CA GLY A 249 0.40 4.04 -4.72
C GLY A 249 0.48 4.36 -6.21
N GLN A 250 1.61 4.91 -6.70
CA GLN A 250 1.82 5.16 -8.14
C GLN A 250 1.90 3.85 -8.96
N LEU A 251 2.57 2.84 -8.42
CA LEU A 251 2.66 1.52 -9.05
C LEU A 251 1.28 0.86 -9.11
N LEU A 252 0.52 0.91 -8.02
CA LEU A 252 -0.82 0.35 -7.93
C LEU A 252 -1.78 1.05 -8.92
N SER A 253 -1.85 2.40 -8.92
CA SER A 253 -2.68 3.15 -9.86
C SER A 253 -2.33 2.87 -11.32
N ARG A 254 -1.04 2.69 -11.62
CA ARG A 254 -0.61 2.32 -12.98
C ARG A 254 -1.06 0.91 -13.34
N ALA A 255 -0.91 -0.06 -12.44
CA ALA A 255 -1.36 -1.43 -12.65
C ALA A 255 -2.87 -1.49 -12.85
N PHE A 256 -3.65 -0.78 -12.04
CA PHE A 256 -5.09 -0.61 -12.21
C PHE A 256 -5.45 -0.16 -13.63
N LEU A 257 -4.83 0.91 -14.12
CA LEU A 257 -5.13 1.44 -15.45
C LEU A 257 -4.75 0.47 -16.58
N VAL A 258 -3.68 -0.33 -16.40
CA VAL A 258 -3.30 -1.37 -17.37
C VAL A 258 -4.36 -2.46 -17.40
N GLU A 259 -4.79 -2.96 -16.24
CA GLU A 259 -5.83 -3.99 -16.14
C GLU A 259 -7.19 -3.51 -16.70
N VAL A 260 -7.56 -2.27 -16.44
CA VAL A 260 -8.76 -1.66 -17.04
C VAL A 260 -8.62 -1.58 -18.56
N ALA A 261 -7.44 -1.18 -19.07
CA ALA A 261 -7.22 -1.02 -20.51
C ALA A 261 -7.30 -2.34 -21.30
N GLU A 262 -7.06 -3.46 -20.66
CA GLU A 262 -7.23 -4.78 -21.29
C GLU A 262 -8.70 -5.18 -21.48
N ARG A 263 -9.63 -4.51 -20.76
CA ARG A 263 -11.05 -4.90 -20.69
C ARG A 263 -12.00 -3.88 -21.31
N VAL A 264 -11.58 -2.64 -21.48
CA VAL A 264 -12.42 -1.57 -22.04
C VAL A 264 -11.68 -0.76 -23.11
N GLY A 265 -12.43 0.01 -23.90
CA GLY A 265 -11.85 0.88 -24.91
C GLY A 265 -11.14 2.13 -24.34
N PRO A 266 -10.30 2.81 -25.15
CA PRO A 266 -9.50 3.96 -24.68
C PRO A 266 -10.31 5.10 -24.04
N ALA A 267 -11.55 5.33 -24.53
CA ALA A 267 -12.40 6.38 -23.97
C ALA A 267 -12.85 6.04 -22.54
N ASP A 268 -13.20 4.78 -22.29
CA ASP A 268 -13.63 4.32 -20.97
C ASP A 268 -12.44 4.23 -19.99
N VAL A 269 -11.25 3.80 -20.47
CA VAL A 269 -10.01 3.87 -19.66
C VAL A 269 -9.77 5.29 -19.17
N THR A 270 -9.88 6.27 -20.07
CA THR A 270 -9.72 7.68 -19.73
C THR A 270 -10.76 8.14 -18.71
N ALA A 271 -12.03 7.79 -18.91
CA ALA A 271 -13.12 8.16 -18.01
C ALA A 271 -12.94 7.56 -16.62
N ILE A 272 -12.64 6.26 -16.54
CA ILE A 272 -12.41 5.54 -15.27
C ILE A 272 -11.16 6.12 -14.57
N GLY A 273 -10.07 6.36 -15.29
CA GLY A 273 -8.85 6.93 -14.74
C GLY A 273 -9.04 8.34 -14.17
N ILE A 274 -9.79 9.21 -14.87
CA ILE A 274 -10.14 10.55 -14.36
C ILE A 274 -11.01 10.43 -13.11
N ALA A 275 -11.99 9.54 -13.11
CA ALA A 275 -12.88 9.33 -11.96
C ALA A 275 -12.09 8.82 -10.73
N GLN A 276 -11.21 7.84 -10.91
CA GLN A 276 -10.31 7.35 -9.86
C GLN A 276 -9.42 8.48 -9.32
N ALA A 277 -8.70 9.19 -10.19
CA ALA A 277 -7.83 10.29 -9.78
C ALA A 277 -8.60 11.40 -9.03
N SER A 278 -9.81 11.72 -9.48
CA SER A 278 -10.67 12.71 -8.82
C SER A 278 -11.14 12.24 -7.44
N GLY A 279 -11.47 10.96 -7.31
CA GLY A 279 -11.83 10.34 -6.02
C GLY A 279 -10.66 10.35 -5.04
N ILE A 280 -9.47 9.91 -5.48
CA ILE A 280 -8.24 9.97 -4.67
C ILE A 280 -7.94 11.41 -4.25
N ALA A 281 -8.02 12.36 -5.21
CA ALA A 281 -7.77 13.77 -4.92
C ALA A 281 -8.68 14.28 -3.80
N GLY A 282 -9.99 14.01 -3.87
CA GLY A 282 -10.95 14.47 -2.86
C GLY A 282 -10.76 13.79 -1.49
N LEU A 283 -10.62 12.47 -1.47
CA LEU A 283 -10.47 11.69 -0.24
C LEU A 283 -9.16 12.02 0.49
N SER A 284 -8.03 12.00 -0.23
CA SER A 284 -6.71 12.28 0.35
C SER A 284 -6.57 13.73 0.78
N THR A 285 -7.06 14.71 -0.01
CA THR A 285 -7.00 16.13 0.38
C THR A 285 -7.71 16.38 1.69
N LYS A 286 -8.90 15.81 1.89
CA LYS A 286 -9.66 16.00 3.14
C LYS A 286 -8.90 15.45 4.34
N ARG A 287 -8.33 14.25 4.21
CA ARG A 287 -7.59 13.58 5.29
C ARG A 287 -6.30 14.34 5.62
N LEU A 288 -5.50 14.65 4.59
CA LEU A 288 -4.25 15.38 4.76
C LEU A 288 -4.47 16.80 5.34
N ALA A 289 -5.55 17.49 4.95
CA ALA A 289 -5.89 18.78 5.54
C ALA A 289 -6.19 18.65 7.04
N THR A 290 -6.80 17.55 7.47
CA THR A 290 -7.05 17.27 8.89
C THR A 290 -5.75 16.89 9.62
N ALA A 291 -4.95 15.99 9.06
CA ALA A 291 -3.69 15.51 9.64
C ALA A 291 -2.67 16.66 9.83
N LEU A 292 -2.67 17.63 8.92
CA LEU A 292 -1.78 18.80 8.95
C LEU A 292 -2.36 20.02 9.68
N ASP A 293 -3.60 19.94 10.17
CA ASP A 293 -4.34 21.13 10.67
C ASP A 293 -4.26 22.31 9.67
N ALA A 294 -4.33 22.00 8.36
CA ALA A 294 -4.09 22.96 7.30
C ALA A 294 -5.23 23.98 7.22
N PRO A 295 -4.94 25.29 7.21
CA PRO A 295 -5.97 26.30 7.14
C PRO A 295 -6.71 26.28 5.79
N ALA A 296 -8.00 26.61 5.77
CA ALA A 296 -8.83 26.70 4.56
C ALA A 296 -8.45 27.95 3.71
N THR A 297 -7.21 28.01 3.25
CA THR A 297 -6.60 29.07 2.46
C THR A 297 -5.81 28.49 1.29
N LEU A 298 -5.38 29.32 0.33
CA LEU A 298 -4.49 28.90 -0.74
C LEU A 298 -3.16 28.36 -0.21
N ALA A 299 -2.64 28.93 0.87
CA ALA A 299 -1.42 28.43 1.51
C ALA A 299 -1.62 27.03 2.10
N GLY A 300 -2.71 26.79 2.83
CA GLY A 300 -3.03 25.46 3.35
C GLY A 300 -3.30 24.43 2.24
N LEU A 301 -3.95 24.85 1.14
CA LEU A 301 -4.10 23.98 -0.03
C LEU A 301 -2.73 23.60 -0.63
N ALA A 302 -1.82 24.57 -0.78
CA ALA A 302 -0.48 24.32 -1.28
C ALA A 302 0.30 23.36 -0.38
N GLU A 303 0.14 23.49 0.95
CA GLU A 303 0.74 22.60 1.94
C GLU A 303 0.24 21.16 1.79
N VAL A 304 -1.07 20.96 1.63
CA VAL A 304 -1.69 19.65 1.39
C VAL A 304 -1.23 19.06 0.07
N LEU A 305 -1.23 19.84 -1.02
CA LEU A 305 -0.78 19.37 -2.34
C LEU A 305 0.69 18.98 -2.35
N ALA A 306 1.52 19.62 -1.53
CA ALA A 306 2.94 19.30 -1.43
C ALA A 306 3.21 17.86 -0.95
N VAL A 307 2.31 17.27 -0.17
CA VAL A 307 2.42 15.90 0.37
C VAL A 307 1.32 14.97 -0.12
N HIS A 308 0.57 15.38 -1.12
CA HIS A 308 -0.54 14.59 -1.65
C HIS A 308 -0.02 13.38 -2.47
N PRO A 309 -0.57 12.16 -2.29
CA PRO A 309 -0.07 10.93 -2.94
C PRO A 309 -0.03 11.01 -4.47
N LEU A 310 -0.94 11.75 -5.11
CA LEU A 310 -0.90 11.95 -6.58
C LEU A 310 0.33 12.72 -7.06
N PHE A 311 1.01 13.47 -6.18
CA PHE A 311 2.15 14.32 -6.51
C PHE A 311 3.46 13.86 -5.85
N LEU A 312 3.47 12.67 -5.28
CA LEU A 312 4.62 12.03 -4.65
C LEU A 312 4.96 10.69 -5.33
N PRO A 313 6.20 10.20 -5.20
CA PRO A 313 7.38 10.94 -4.72
C PRO A 313 7.84 11.98 -5.76
N ARG A 314 8.56 13.01 -5.31
CA ARG A 314 9.07 14.08 -6.20
C ARG A 314 10.13 13.57 -7.19
N SER A 315 10.72 12.43 -6.93
CA SER A 315 11.61 11.74 -7.88
C SER A 315 10.86 11.16 -9.09
N TYR A 316 9.54 11.06 -9.03
CA TYR A 316 8.67 10.54 -10.10
C TYR A 316 7.68 11.56 -10.65
N VAL A 317 7.13 12.41 -9.79
CA VAL A 317 6.11 13.42 -10.18
C VAL A 317 6.66 14.82 -9.97
N ASP A 318 6.67 15.61 -11.03
CA ASP A 318 7.00 17.04 -10.94
C ASP A 318 5.76 17.85 -10.57
N LEU A 319 5.85 18.65 -9.50
CA LEU A 319 4.79 19.57 -9.05
C LEU A 319 5.34 20.98 -8.91
N ASP A 320 4.77 21.91 -9.66
CA ASP A 320 5.05 23.34 -9.58
C ASP A 320 3.81 24.07 -9.03
N LEU A 321 3.92 24.57 -7.80
CA LEU A 321 2.88 25.36 -7.12
C LEU A 321 3.22 26.85 -7.28
N ARG A 322 2.56 27.55 -8.19
CA ARG A 322 2.73 28.98 -8.46
C ARG A 322 1.56 29.82 -7.96
#